data_c6c55f338ded631b5e3d0194d49c55b3
#
_entry.id   c6c55f338ded631b5e3d0194d49c55b3
#
_cell.length_a   1.000
_cell.length_b   1.000
_cell.length_c   1.000
_cell.angle_alpha   90.00
_cell.angle_beta   90.00
_cell.angle_gamma   90.00
#
_symmetry.space_group_name_H-M   'P 1'
#
loop_
_entity.id
_entity.type
_entity.pdbx_description
1 polymer ?
#
loop_
_entity_poly.entity_id
_entity_poly.type
_entity_poly.pdbx_seq_one_letter_code
_entity_poly.pdbx_strand_id
1 'polypeptide(L)'
;MKGTYREISILLPAYNNVCVPLVEELQRQAALLPGLQYEILVADDGSTCQEAIHQNRLIGQWPCCRYIERKQNTGRSAIRNFLAREARYGRMLFVDSDLHVCSPSFLKDYLEAEGDVVVGGILKGGDASRLASNLRYRYETDYQRKHDFSHRQQAEDKDFSAASFLATKQVMTICPFDENFKGYGYEDVLLGKSFSLHGFRIVHINNPLLMDKYEDNDTYLQKTQEACRTLYVFRTELRGYSKLISWQEKLQKHPWLYGLLRKSFPWASPWMRKWLTGNHPSVTLFNAYKLLYYIHLHEKDEAI
;
A
#
# COMPACT_ATOMS: atom_id res chain seq x y z
N MET A 1 -8.23 29.70 15.20
CA MET A 1 -8.34 28.62 16.21
C MET A 1 -8.20 27.33 15.43
N LYS A 2 -7.12 26.54 15.66
CA LYS A 2 -6.99 25.20 15.04
C LYS A 2 -8.15 24.36 15.54
N GLY A 3 -8.99 23.90 14.63
CA GLY A 3 -10.11 23.02 14.95
C GLY A 3 -9.58 21.69 15.46
N THR A 4 -9.63 21.48 16.75
CA THR A 4 -9.30 20.18 17.34
C THR A 4 -10.42 19.23 16.96
N TYR A 5 -10.17 18.39 15.98
CA TYR A 5 -11.13 17.37 15.59
C TYR A 5 -11.32 16.40 16.75
N ARG A 6 -12.58 16.18 17.13
CA ARG A 6 -12.92 15.41 18.33
C ARG A 6 -13.42 14.01 18.04
N GLU A 7 -13.46 13.60 16.75
CA GLU A 7 -13.99 12.29 16.36
C GLU A 7 -13.22 11.67 15.19
N ILE A 8 -13.00 10.35 15.24
CA ILE A 8 -12.27 9.61 14.21
C ILE A 8 -12.66 8.13 14.18
N SER A 9 -12.80 7.56 12.98
CA SER A 9 -12.83 6.11 12.75
C SER A 9 -11.46 5.65 12.27
N ILE A 10 -10.82 4.72 12.97
CA ILE A 10 -9.55 4.10 12.60
C ILE A 10 -9.86 2.75 11.95
N LEU A 11 -9.47 2.58 10.69
CA LEU A 11 -9.94 1.53 9.79
C LEU A 11 -8.78 0.62 9.37
N LEU A 12 -8.83 -0.65 9.79
CA LEU A 12 -7.78 -1.63 9.53
C LEU A 12 -8.31 -2.78 8.64
N PRO A 13 -7.89 -2.86 7.38
CA PRO A 13 -8.11 -4.05 6.57
C PRO A 13 -7.16 -5.16 7.03
N ALA A 14 -7.67 -6.35 7.34
CA ALA A 14 -6.86 -7.49 7.79
C ALA A 14 -7.04 -8.70 6.87
N TYR A 15 -5.94 -9.40 6.59
CA TYR A 15 -5.94 -10.68 5.89
C TYR A 15 -4.74 -11.53 6.32
N ASN A 16 -5.01 -12.66 6.96
CA ASN A 16 -4.00 -13.63 7.41
C ASN A 16 -2.88 -13.04 8.30
N ASN A 17 -3.15 -11.96 9.03
CA ASN A 17 -2.21 -11.36 9.98
C ASN A 17 -2.87 -11.04 11.31
N VAL A 18 -2.09 -11.09 12.38
CA VAL A 18 -2.49 -10.70 13.73
C VAL A 18 -2.28 -9.19 13.87
N CYS A 19 -3.37 -8.44 14.13
CA CYS A 19 -3.34 -6.99 14.29
C CYS A 19 -3.59 -6.51 15.74
N VAL A 20 -3.71 -7.44 16.69
CA VAL A 20 -3.91 -7.15 18.13
C VAL A 20 -2.92 -6.10 18.65
N PRO A 21 -1.57 -6.23 18.49
CA PRO A 21 -0.64 -5.26 19.04
C PRO A 21 -0.79 -3.85 18.43
N LEU A 22 -1.15 -3.76 17.14
CA LEU A 22 -1.40 -2.49 16.48
C LEU A 22 -2.66 -1.82 17.06
N VAL A 23 -3.73 -2.58 17.27
CA VAL A 23 -4.98 -2.06 17.84
C VAL A 23 -4.79 -1.61 19.28
N GLU A 24 -4.03 -2.38 20.10
CA GLU A 24 -3.65 -1.99 21.47
C GLU A 24 -2.93 -0.64 21.51
N GLU A 25 -1.95 -0.44 20.64
CA GLU A 25 -1.21 0.81 20.58
C GLU A 25 -2.10 1.99 20.12
N LEU A 26 -2.94 1.79 19.11
CA LEU A 26 -3.88 2.81 18.65
C LEU A 26 -4.90 3.18 19.73
N GLN A 27 -5.43 2.19 20.47
CA GLN A 27 -6.34 2.40 21.59
C GLN A 27 -5.66 3.13 22.74
N ARG A 28 -4.42 2.76 23.08
CA ARG A 28 -3.61 3.44 24.07
C ARG A 28 -3.40 4.93 23.74
N GLN A 29 -3.07 5.25 22.49
CA GLN A 29 -2.91 6.63 22.05
C GLN A 29 -4.23 7.41 22.06
N ALA A 30 -5.33 6.79 21.64
CA ALA A 30 -6.64 7.43 21.68
C ALA A 30 -7.09 7.77 23.11
N ALA A 31 -6.80 6.89 24.08
CA ALA A 31 -7.10 7.11 25.50
C ALA A 31 -6.33 8.28 26.12
N LEU A 32 -5.17 8.64 25.56
CA LEU A 32 -4.36 9.79 26.00
C LEU A 32 -4.84 11.14 25.44
N LEU A 33 -5.85 11.14 24.56
CA LEU A 33 -6.39 12.36 23.93
C LEU A 33 -7.73 12.75 24.56
N PRO A 34 -7.77 13.71 25.48
CA PRO A 34 -8.98 14.07 26.22
C PRO A 34 -10.11 14.54 25.32
N GLY A 35 -11.29 13.95 25.48
CA GLY A 35 -12.49 14.30 24.72
C GLY A 35 -12.54 13.77 23.28
N LEU A 36 -11.57 12.95 22.88
CA LEU A 36 -11.62 12.26 21.58
C LEU A 36 -12.70 11.18 21.61
N GLN A 37 -13.62 11.25 20.66
CA GLN A 37 -14.54 10.15 20.34
C GLN A 37 -13.93 9.35 19.20
N TYR A 38 -13.75 8.05 19.40
CA TYR A 38 -13.12 7.21 18.39
C TYR A 38 -13.79 5.83 18.30
N GLU A 39 -13.56 5.20 17.19
CA GLU A 39 -13.71 3.74 17.03
C GLU A 39 -12.49 3.20 16.31
N ILE A 40 -12.17 1.93 16.59
CA ILE A 40 -11.21 1.15 15.82
C ILE A 40 -12.00 0.01 15.17
N LEU A 41 -12.03 -0.01 13.86
CA LEU A 41 -12.77 -1.00 13.08
C LEU A 41 -11.77 -1.86 12.29
N VAL A 42 -11.68 -3.12 12.65
CA VAL A 42 -10.91 -4.13 11.93
C VAL A 42 -11.87 -4.96 11.08
N ALA A 43 -11.65 -5.02 9.78
CA ALA A 43 -12.39 -5.92 8.90
C ALA A 43 -11.46 -6.98 8.32
N ASP A 44 -11.75 -8.22 8.65
CA ASP A 44 -11.07 -9.40 8.12
C ASP A 44 -11.63 -9.76 6.75
N ASP A 45 -10.80 -9.75 5.72
CA ASP A 45 -11.21 -10.01 4.34
C ASP A 45 -11.17 -11.51 3.98
N GLY A 46 -11.78 -12.32 4.83
CA GLY A 46 -11.89 -13.77 4.59
C GLY A 46 -10.58 -14.50 4.81
N SER A 47 -9.90 -14.22 5.93
CA SER A 47 -8.67 -14.92 6.31
C SER A 47 -8.86 -16.43 6.40
N THR A 48 -7.80 -17.17 6.06
CA THR A 48 -7.72 -18.63 6.18
C THR A 48 -6.84 -19.08 7.34
N CYS A 49 -6.00 -18.18 7.87
CA CYS A 49 -5.15 -18.42 9.03
C CYS A 49 -5.97 -18.40 10.32
N GLN A 50 -6.28 -19.60 10.86
CA GLN A 50 -7.11 -19.76 12.05
C GLN A 50 -6.52 -19.07 13.29
N GLU A 51 -5.19 -19.07 13.43
CA GLU A 51 -4.49 -18.41 14.54
C GLU A 51 -4.73 -16.89 14.50
N ALA A 52 -4.60 -16.27 13.33
CA ALA A 52 -4.86 -14.84 13.18
C ALA A 52 -6.33 -14.49 13.48
N ILE A 53 -7.26 -15.27 12.96
CA ILE A 53 -8.71 -15.08 13.22
C ILE A 53 -8.99 -15.20 14.72
N HIS A 54 -8.49 -16.23 15.39
CA HIS A 54 -8.73 -16.46 16.81
C HIS A 54 -8.21 -15.32 17.68
N GLN A 55 -7.00 -14.85 17.42
CA GLN A 55 -6.43 -13.73 18.17
C GLN A 55 -7.18 -12.42 17.88
N ASN A 56 -7.47 -12.12 16.61
CA ASN A 56 -8.15 -10.88 16.24
C ASN A 56 -9.59 -10.77 16.76
N ARG A 57 -10.28 -11.89 17.00
CA ARG A 57 -11.62 -11.91 17.64
C ARG A 57 -11.65 -11.24 19.03
N LEU A 58 -10.53 -11.23 19.75
CA LEU A 58 -10.41 -10.56 21.04
C LEU A 58 -10.65 -9.04 20.92
N ILE A 59 -10.27 -8.45 19.77
CA ILE A 59 -10.46 -7.01 19.49
C ILE A 59 -11.94 -6.61 19.62
N GLY A 60 -12.87 -7.48 19.19
CA GLY A 60 -14.29 -7.22 19.28
C GLY A 60 -14.86 -7.10 20.70
N GLN A 61 -14.08 -7.50 21.71
CA GLN A 61 -14.45 -7.39 23.14
C GLN A 61 -13.93 -6.10 23.79
N TRP A 62 -13.11 -5.30 23.09
CA TRP A 62 -12.51 -4.10 23.64
C TRP A 62 -13.41 -2.87 23.45
N PRO A 63 -13.37 -1.92 24.41
CA PRO A 63 -14.12 -0.67 24.27
C PRO A 63 -13.74 0.08 22.98
N CYS A 64 -14.75 0.63 22.32
CA CYS A 64 -14.59 1.38 21.08
C CYS A 64 -13.95 0.59 19.91
N CYS A 65 -13.86 -0.74 20.00
CA CYS A 65 -13.33 -1.60 18.95
C CYS A 65 -14.42 -2.49 18.35
N ARG A 66 -14.30 -2.75 17.07
CA ARG A 66 -15.17 -3.68 16.32
C ARG A 66 -14.28 -4.58 15.46
N TYR A 67 -14.57 -5.89 15.45
CA TYR A 67 -13.95 -6.85 14.54
C TYR A 67 -15.05 -7.48 13.68
N ILE A 68 -14.91 -7.40 12.36
CA ILE A 68 -15.90 -7.90 11.39
C ILE A 68 -15.23 -8.94 10.51
N GLU A 69 -15.70 -10.20 10.59
CA GLU A 69 -15.23 -11.30 9.75
C GLU A 69 -16.08 -11.36 8.47
N ARG A 70 -15.43 -11.27 7.32
CA ARG A 70 -16.07 -11.48 6.02
C ARG A 70 -15.84 -12.92 5.56
N LYS A 71 -16.80 -13.47 4.82
CA LYS A 71 -16.76 -14.87 4.37
C LYS A 71 -15.77 -15.12 3.25
N GLN A 72 -15.41 -14.09 2.47
CA GLN A 72 -14.60 -14.22 1.27
C GLN A 72 -13.63 -13.06 1.15
N ASN A 73 -12.45 -13.34 0.62
CA ASN A 73 -11.50 -12.31 0.22
C ASN A 73 -12.05 -11.58 -1.01
N THR A 74 -12.21 -10.27 -0.89
CA THR A 74 -12.73 -9.40 -1.94
C THR A 74 -11.67 -8.46 -2.50
N GLY A 75 -10.49 -8.48 -1.92
CA GLY A 75 -9.34 -7.68 -2.32
C GLY A 75 -9.24 -6.32 -1.64
N ARG A 76 -8.07 -5.72 -1.79
CA ARG A 76 -7.64 -4.52 -1.06
C ARG A 76 -8.54 -3.31 -1.24
N SER A 77 -9.05 -3.08 -2.44
CA SER A 77 -9.97 -1.99 -2.77
C SER A 77 -11.32 -2.17 -2.08
N ALA A 78 -11.92 -3.36 -2.25
CA ALA A 78 -13.26 -3.63 -1.74
C ALA A 78 -13.33 -3.65 -0.22
N ILE A 79 -12.29 -4.17 0.48
CA ILE A 79 -12.26 -4.17 1.93
C ILE A 79 -12.11 -2.75 2.50
N ARG A 80 -11.30 -1.87 1.88
CA ARG A 80 -11.17 -0.48 2.32
C ARG A 80 -12.45 0.33 2.06
N ASN A 81 -13.13 0.11 0.93
CA ASN A 81 -14.44 0.71 0.68
C ASN A 81 -15.51 0.21 1.67
N PHE A 82 -15.49 -1.09 2.00
CA PHE A 82 -16.35 -1.64 3.04
C PHE A 82 -16.12 -0.94 4.37
N LEU A 83 -14.87 -0.82 4.82
CA LEU A 83 -14.52 -0.11 6.05
C LEU A 83 -14.98 1.35 6.04
N ALA A 84 -14.84 2.06 4.91
CA ALA A 84 -15.32 3.44 4.77
C ALA A 84 -16.84 3.56 4.93
N ARG A 85 -17.60 2.59 4.42
CA ARG A 85 -19.07 2.55 4.58
C ARG A 85 -19.48 2.27 6.02
N GLU A 86 -18.78 1.34 6.70
CA GLU A 86 -19.03 0.94 8.09
C GLU A 86 -18.58 1.98 9.12
N ALA A 87 -17.72 2.92 8.73
CA ALA A 87 -17.18 3.95 9.61
C ALA A 87 -18.29 4.83 10.20
N ARG A 88 -18.27 4.99 11.54
CA ARG A 88 -19.22 5.81 12.28
C ARG A 88 -18.94 7.31 12.11
N TYR A 89 -17.66 7.70 12.16
CA TYR A 89 -17.26 9.10 12.16
C TYR A 89 -16.85 9.60 10.78
N GLY A 90 -16.96 10.92 10.60
CA GLY A 90 -16.70 11.58 9.31
C GLY A 90 -15.22 11.64 8.93
N ARG A 91 -14.30 11.56 9.89
CA ARG A 91 -12.85 11.43 9.62
C ARG A 91 -12.43 9.97 9.74
N MET A 92 -11.73 9.48 8.74
CA MET A 92 -11.36 8.08 8.61
C MET A 92 -9.85 7.97 8.42
N LEU A 93 -9.17 7.31 9.37
CA LEU A 93 -7.74 6.98 9.29
C LEU A 93 -7.61 5.52 8.88
N PHE A 94 -7.16 5.27 7.66
CA PHE A 94 -6.82 3.94 7.17
C PHE A 94 -5.41 3.58 7.61
N VAL A 95 -5.24 2.36 8.13
CA VAL A 95 -3.96 1.84 8.63
C VAL A 95 -3.82 0.39 8.19
N ASP A 96 -2.78 0.07 7.43
CA ASP A 96 -2.50 -1.32 7.05
C ASP A 96 -2.13 -2.14 8.29
N SER A 97 -2.80 -3.27 8.47
CA SER A 97 -2.80 -4.05 9.70
C SER A 97 -1.51 -4.86 9.94
N ASP A 98 -0.62 -4.96 8.96
CA ASP A 98 0.68 -5.64 9.03
C ASP A 98 1.86 -4.69 9.34
N LEU A 99 1.57 -3.43 9.62
CA LEU A 99 2.55 -2.40 9.99
C LEU A 99 2.47 -2.05 11.49
N HIS A 100 3.48 -1.31 12.00
CA HIS A 100 3.57 -0.93 13.39
C HIS A 100 3.62 0.58 13.57
N VAL A 101 2.93 1.08 14.60
CA VAL A 101 3.07 2.47 15.04
C VAL A 101 4.39 2.63 15.78
N CYS A 102 5.23 3.56 15.33
CA CYS A 102 6.52 3.86 15.97
C CYS A 102 6.59 5.26 16.62
N SER A 103 5.64 6.14 16.32
CA SER A 103 5.55 7.46 16.95
C SER A 103 4.56 7.46 18.13
N PRO A 104 4.94 7.97 19.31
CA PRO A 104 4.00 8.11 20.43
C PRO A 104 2.90 9.16 20.18
N SER A 105 3.06 10.02 19.20
CA SER A 105 2.09 11.04 18.77
C SER A 105 1.36 10.68 17.48
N PHE A 106 1.45 9.42 17.03
CA PHE A 106 0.93 9.00 15.72
C PHE A 106 -0.52 9.47 15.48
N LEU A 107 -1.43 9.17 16.39
CA LEU A 107 -2.83 9.54 16.24
C LEU A 107 -3.03 11.07 16.36
N LYS A 108 -2.32 11.71 17.28
CA LYS A 108 -2.37 13.17 17.49
C LYS A 108 -1.95 13.93 16.25
N ASP A 109 -0.84 13.51 15.62
CA ASP A 109 -0.29 14.17 14.42
C ASP A 109 -1.29 14.15 13.26
N TYR A 110 -2.02 13.05 13.07
CA TYR A 110 -3.11 12.96 12.09
C TYR A 110 -4.30 13.87 12.43
N LEU A 111 -4.66 13.98 13.73
CA LEU A 111 -5.77 14.83 14.15
C LEU A 111 -5.46 16.33 14.01
N GLU A 112 -4.19 16.71 14.14
CA GLU A 112 -3.73 18.11 14.02
C GLU A 112 -3.40 18.51 12.58
N ALA A 113 -3.25 17.55 11.67
CA ALA A 113 -2.93 17.84 10.27
C ALA A 113 -4.13 18.42 9.51
N GLU A 114 -3.85 19.39 8.64
CA GLU A 114 -4.82 20.08 7.81
C GLU A 114 -4.66 19.70 6.34
N GLY A 115 -5.64 19.01 5.78
CA GLY A 115 -5.70 18.56 4.38
C GLY A 115 -6.99 17.79 4.13
N ASP A 116 -7.38 17.66 2.87
CA ASP A 116 -8.49 16.80 2.49
C ASP A 116 -8.10 15.33 2.63
N VAL A 117 -6.85 15.04 2.30
CA VAL A 117 -6.18 13.75 2.44
C VAL A 117 -4.82 13.96 3.11
N VAL A 118 -4.55 13.26 4.21
CA VAL A 118 -3.28 13.36 4.95
C VAL A 118 -2.58 12.00 4.93
N VAL A 119 -1.30 11.97 4.51
CA VAL A 119 -0.52 10.74 4.31
C VAL A 119 0.69 10.71 5.24
N GLY A 120 0.82 9.67 6.08
CA GLY A 120 1.95 9.52 7.01
C GLY A 120 3.18 8.90 6.38
N GLY A 121 2.98 7.92 5.51
CA GLY A 121 4.05 7.17 4.83
C GLY A 121 4.46 5.89 5.56
N ILE A 122 5.54 5.28 5.07
CA ILE A 122 6.11 4.04 5.59
C ILE A 122 7.59 4.25 5.87
N LEU A 123 8.04 3.74 7.02
CA LEU A 123 9.44 3.65 7.40
C LEU A 123 9.88 2.18 7.36
N LYS A 124 10.97 1.90 6.68
CA LYS A 124 11.57 0.57 6.65
C LYS A 124 12.29 0.29 7.97
N GLY A 125 11.96 -0.83 8.59
CA GLY A 125 12.60 -1.36 9.78
C GLY A 125 13.31 -2.70 9.53
N GLY A 126 13.66 -3.37 10.62
CA GLY A 126 14.31 -4.68 10.61
C GLY A 126 15.83 -4.64 10.67
N ASP A 127 16.42 -5.79 10.97
CA ASP A 127 17.86 -5.96 11.11
C ASP A 127 18.52 -6.10 9.75
N ALA A 128 19.34 -5.10 9.38
CA ALA A 128 20.05 -5.04 8.10
C ALA A 128 20.96 -6.25 7.85
N SER A 129 21.55 -6.84 8.89
CA SER A 129 22.43 -8.00 8.75
C SER A 129 21.67 -9.28 8.38
N ARG A 130 20.51 -9.49 8.99
CA ARG A 130 19.64 -10.63 8.73
C ARG A 130 18.87 -10.50 7.41
N LEU A 131 18.56 -9.27 7.01
CA LEU A 131 17.77 -8.97 5.82
C LEU A 131 18.61 -8.64 4.59
N ALA A 132 19.95 -8.76 4.67
CA ALA A 132 20.86 -8.47 3.58
C ALA A 132 20.58 -9.27 2.29
N SER A 133 20.04 -10.49 2.42
CA SER A 133 19.63 -11.34 1.30
C SER A 133 18.16 -11.21 0.89
N ASN A 134 17.37 -10.39 1.60
CA ASN A 134 15.96 -10.18 1.27
C ASN A 134 15.81 -9.10 0.18
N LEU A 135 15.22 -9.47 -0.96
CA LEU A 135 15.05 -8.61 -2.13
C LEU A 135 14.13 -7.42 -1.83
N ARG A 136 13.00 -7.66 -1.15
CA ARG A 136 12.05 -6.60 -0.80
C ARG A 136 12.69 -5.59 0.15
N TYR A 137 13.38 -6.05 1.18
CA TYR A 137 14.10 -5.17 2.10
C TYR A 137 15.11 -4.27 1.38
N ARG A 138 15.89 -4.81 0.43
CA ARG A 138 16.84 -4.04 -0.37
C ARG A 138 16.15 -3.03 -1.28
N TYR A 139 15.05 -3.45 -1.93
CA TYR A 139 14.26 -2.58 -2.79
C TYR A 139 13.65 -1.42 -2.00
N GLU A 140 13.01 -1.69 -0.86
CA GLU A 140 12.41 -0.68 0.01
C GLU A 140 13.47 0.27 0.60
N THR A 141 14.69 -0.24 0.87
CA THR A 141 15.82 0.61 1.30
C THR A 141 16.22 1.62 0.22
N ASP A 142 16.29 1.18 -1.04
CA ASP A 142 16.61 2.08 -2.16
C ASP A 142 15.46 3.04 -2.45
N TYR A 143 14.21 2.56 -2.34
CA TYR A 143 13.01 3.36 -2.51
C TYR A 143 12.91 4.46 -1.44
N GLN A 144 13.09 4.16 -0.17
CA GLN A 144 12.97 5.11 0.93
C GLN A 144 13.94 6.29 0.80
N ARG A 145 15.16 6.05 0.27
CA ARG A 145 16.14 7.13 0.02
C ARG A 145 15.67 8.16 -1.01
N LYS A 146 14.74 7.78 -1.88
CA LYS A 146 14.23 8.59 -3.00
C LYS A 146 12.82 9.13 -2.74
N HIS A 147 12.15 8.62 -1.70
CA HIS A 147 10.76 8.92 -1.36
C HIS A 147 10.60 9.20 0.14
N ASP A 148 11.60 9.86 0.75
CA ASP A 148 11.48 10.35 2.12
C ASP A 148 10.41 11.46 2.22
N PHE A 149 10.14 11.91 3.42
CA PHE A 149 9.13 12.92 3.67
C PHE A 149 9.34 14.20 2.84
N SER A 150 10.57 14.66 2.66
CA SER A 150 10.88 15.89 1.92
C SER A 150 10.60 15.75 0.41
N HIS A 151 10.87 14.59 -0.15
CA HIS A 151 10.53 14.27 -1.55
C HIS A 151 9.01 14.13 -1.76
N ARG A 152 8.32 13.43 -0.82
CA ARG A 152 6.86 13.24 -0.91
C ARG A 152 6.09 14.56 -0.89
N GLN A 153 6.54 15.56 -0.14
CA GLN A 153 5.94 16.90 -0.14
C GLN A 153 6.02 17.64 -1.49
N GLN A 154 6.94 17.25 -2.37
CA GLN A 154 7.12 17.88 -3.69
C GLN A 154 6.31 17.20 -4.80
N ALA A 155 5.81 15.99 -4.56
CA ALA A 155 5.12 15.17 -5.54
C ALA A 155 3.85 14.53 -4.95
N GLU A 156 3.04 15.38 -4.31
CA GLU A 156 1.94 15.05 -3.41
C GLU A 156 1.04 13.89 -3.88
N ASP A 157 0.57 13.92 -5.12
CA ASP A 157 -0.33 12.91 -5.69
C ASP A 157 0.40 11.64 -6.15
N LYS A 158 1.65 11.75 -6.59
CA LYS A 158 2.42 10.63 -7.15
C LYS A 158 3.05 9.72 -6.10
N ASP A 159 3.20 10.24 -4.89
CA ASP A 159 3.77 9.51 -3.74
C ASP A 159 2.69 9.17 -2.70
N PHE A 160 1.41 9.20 -3.10
CA PHE A 160 0.33 8.70 -2.27
C PHE A 160 0.48 7.20 -2.00
N SER A 161 0.25 6.80 -0.75
CA SER A 161 0.22 5.40 -0.32
C SER A 161 -0.98 5.16 0.60
N ALA A 162 -1.71 4.09 0.33
CA ALA A 162 -2.87 3.69 1.14
C ALA A 162 -2.50 3.00 2.45
N ALA A 163 -1.21 2.79 2.74
CA ALA A 163 -0.76 2.09 3.95
C ALA A 163 -1.07 2.85 5.24
N SER A 164 -1.05 4.20 5.17
CA SER A 164 -1.38 5.08 6.29
C SER A 164 -1.86 6.42 5.76
N PHE A 165 -3.17 6.62 5.73
CA PHE A 165 -3.74 7.90 5.29
C PHE A 165 -5.06 8.23 6.01
N LEU A 166 -5.31 9.51 6.20
CA LEU A 166 -6.57 10.03 6.69
C LEU A 166 -7.30 10.74 5.57
N ALA A 167 -8.60 10.50 5.45
CA ALA A 167 -9.50 11.20 4.55
C ALA A 167 -10.87 11.39 5.22
N THR A 168 -11.68 12.32 4.71
CA THR A 168 -13.06 12.45 5.18
C THR A 168 -14.00 11.48 4.46
N LYS A 169 -15.14 11.20 5.06
CA LYS A 169 -16.19 10.36 4.45
C LYS A 169 -16.67 10.95 3.12
N GLN A 170 -16.72 12.29 3.03
CA GLN A 170 -17.07 12.99 1.78
C GLN A 170 -16.05 12.70 0.68
N VAL A 171 -14.74 12.81 0.99
CA VAL A 171 -13.66 12.51 0.04
C VAL A 171 -13.75 11.07 -0.46
N MET A 172 -13.91 10.09 0.46
CA MET A 172 -14.01 8.68 0.10
C MET A 172 -15.32 8.31 -0.62
N THR A 173 -16.36 9.11 -0.48
CA THR A 173 -17.61 8.95 -1.25
C THR A 173 -17.43 9.41 -2.69
N ILE A 174 -16.69 10.50 -2.90
CA ILE A 174 -16.42 11.06 -4.24
C ILE A 174 -15.34 10.23 -4.96
N CYS A 175 -14.30 9.83 -4.23
CA CYS A 175 -13.17 9.05 -4.72
C CYS A 175 -13.05 7.73 -3.94
N PRO A 176 -13.89 6.71 -4.19
CA PRO A 176 -13.70 5.38 -3.62
C PRO A 176 -12.52 4.67 -4.30
N PHE A 177 -11.99 3.64 -3.66
CA PHE A 177 -11.09 2.70 -4.35
C PHE A 177 -11.81 2.03 -5.52
N ASP A 178 -11.12 1.85 -6.63
CA ASP A 178 -11.68 1.10 -7.76
C ASP A 178 -11.66 -0.41 -7.45
N GLU A 179 -12.83 -1.00 -7.27
CA GLU A 179 -13.01 -2.43 -6.95
C GLU A 179 -12.73 -3.36 -8.13
N ASN A 180 -12.45 -2.84 -9.33
CA ASN A 180 -11.97 -3.63 -10.46
C ASN A 180 -10.51 -4.06 -10.28
N PHE A 181 -9.75 -3.41 -9.37
CA PHE A 181 -8.43 -3.89 -8.93
C PHE A 181 -8.61 -5.13 -8.06
N LYS A 182 -8.64 -6.31 -8.71
CA LYS A 182 -8.72 -7.62 -8.01
C LYS A 182 -7.34 -8.16 -7.64
N GLY A 183 -6.30 -7.79 -8.40
CA GLY A 183 -4.92 -8.18 -8.17
C GLY A 183 -4.17 -7.23 -7.24
N TYR A 184 -2.92 -7.59 -6.98
CA TYR A 184 -2.00 -6.83 -6.13
C TYR A 184 -1.45 -5.59 -6.85
N GLY A 185 -1.48 -4.44 -6.18
CA GLY A 185 -0.73 -3.22 -6.51
C GLY A 185 -1.45 -2.23 -7.43
N TYR A 186 -1.02 -0.97 -7.33
CA TYR A 186 -1.47 0.20 -8.08
C TYR A 186 -2.88 0.71 -7.77
N GLU A 187 -3.64 0.07 -6.88
CA GLU A 187 -4.95 0.57 -6.42
C GLU A 187 -4.81 1.91 -5.69
N ASP A 188 -3.72 2.07 -4.94
CA ASP A 188 -3.37 3.29 -4.24
C ASP A 188 -2.91 4.40 -5.19
N VAL A 189 -2.09 4.06 -6.18
CA VAL A 189 -1.64 5.03 -7.20
C VAL A 189 -2.83 5.63 -7.96
N LEU A 190 -3.82 4.80 -8.35
CA LEU A 190 -5.02 5.29 -9.00
C LEU A 190 -5.88 6.16 -8.07
N LEU A 191 -5.97 5.78 -6.80
CA LEU A 191 -6.69 6.58 -5.80
C LEU A 191 -6.05 7.95 -5.60
N GLY A 192 -4.72 8.03 -5.44
CA GLY A 192 -3.97 9.29 -5.34
C GLY A 192 -4.21 10.18 -6.56
N LYS A 193 -4.17 9.60 -7.77
CA LYS A 193 -4.53 10.30 -9.01
C LYS A 193 -5.98 10.82 -8.97
N SER A 194 -6.92 10.01 -8.49
CA SER A 194 -8.33 10.39 -8.38
C SER A 194 -8.52 11.59 -7.45
N PHE A 195 -7.86 11.60 -6.30
CA PHE A 195 -7.89 12.75 -5.38
C PHE A 195 -7.41 14.04 -6.06
N SER A 196 -6.28 13.97 -6.77
CA SER A 196 -5.73 15.13 -7.50
C SER A 196 -6.67 15.61 -8.59
N LEU A 197 -7.25 14.72 -9.39
CA LEU A 197 -8.19 15.07 -10.46
C LEU A 197 -9.47 15.73 -9.96
N HIS A 198 -9.91 15.41 -8.74
CA HIS A 198 -11.07 16.04 -8.09
C HIS A 198 -10.70 17.29 -7.28
N GLY A 199 -9.44 17.72 -7.33
CA GLY A 199 -8.98 18.94 -6.68
C GLY A 199 -8.80 18.81 -5.15
N PHE A 200 -8.75 17.60 -4.60
CA PHE A 200 -8.48 17.39 -3.19
C PHE A 200 -7.00 17.61 -2.87
N ARG A 201 -6.74 18.36 -1.80
CA ARG A 201 -5.39 18.65 -1.33
C ARG A 201 -4.83 17.46 -0.54
N ILE A 202 -3.82 16.80 -1.12
CA ILE A 202 -3.04 15.76 -0.45
C ILE A 202 -1.90 16.42 0.32
N VAL A 203 -1.77 16.09 1.60
CA VAL A 203 -0.73 16.61 2.47
C VAL A 203 0.06 15.43 3.06
N HIS A 204 1.37 15.45 2.90
CA HIS A 204 2.24 14.50 3.57
C HIS A 204 2.70 15.03 4.92
N ILE A 205 2.68 14.16 5.92
CA ILE A 205 3.25 14.43 7.25
C ILE A 205 4.38 13.44 7.54
N ASN A 206 5.30 13.82 8.42
CA ASN A 206 6.39 12.94 8.84
C ASN A 206 5.93 12.07 10.01
N ASN A 207 5.03 11.13 9.71
CA ASN A 207 4.42 10.25 10.70
C ASN A 207 4.26 8.83 10.15
N PRO A 208 5.37 8.17 9.79
CA PRO A 208 5.33 6.88 9.10
C PRO A 208 4.95 5.73 10.04
N LEU A 209 4.33 4.71 9.47
CA LEU A 209 4.25 3.37 10.05
C LEU A 209 5.53 2.59 9.76
N LEU A 210 5.95 1.73 10.68
CA LEU A 210 7.13 0.88 10.55
C LEU A 210 6.75 -0.44 9.85
N MET A 211 7.48 -0.77 8.78
CA MET A 211 7.46 -2.07 8.11
C MET A 211 8.73 -2.83 8.50
N ASP A 212 8.60 -3.93 9.23
CA ASP A 212 9.72 -4.77 9.70
C ASP A 212 9.59 -6.24 9.30
N LYS A 213 8.48 -6.60 8.65
CA LYS A 213 8.23 -7.95 8.13
C LYS A 213 8.33 -7.95 6.61
N TYR A 214 9.07 -8.91 6.09
CA TYR A 214 9.32 -9.04 4.65
C TYR A 214 9.08 -10.49 4.25
N GLU A 215 8.30 -10.68 3.19
CA GLU A 215 8.15 -11.99 2.59
C GLU A 215 9.47 -12.50 1.96
N ASP A 216 9.54 -13.79 1.69
CA ASP A 216 10.67 -14.36 0.95
C ASP A 216 10.75 -13.85 -0.49
N ASN A 217 11.93 -14.04 -1.10
CA ASN A 217 12.21 -13.48 -2.41
C ASN A 217 11.32 -14.05 -3.52
N ASP A 218 10.95 -15.33 -3.47
CA ASP A 218 10.08 -15.94 -4.47
C ASP A 218 8.65 -15.39 -4.37
N THR A 219 8.10 -15.29 -3.17
CA THR A 219 6.79 -14.67 -2.92
C THR A 219 6.78 -13.20 -3.39
N TYR A 220 7.86 -12.46 -3.11
CA TYR A 220 7.96 -11.07 -3.57
C TYR A 220 8.02 -10.95 -5.10
N LEU A 221 8.74 -11.85 -5.79
CA LEU A 221 8.76 -11.89 -7.25
C LEU A 221 7.38 -12.24 -7.83
N GLN A 222 6.64 -13.16 -7.22
CA GLN A 222 5.28 -13.50 -7.64
C GLN A 222 4.34 -12.29 -7.50
N LYS A 223 4.35 -11.61 -6.35
CA LYS A 223 3.59 -10.37 -6.13
C LYS A 223 3.99 -9.28 -7.13
N THR A 224 5.28 -9.17 -7.44
CA THR A 224 5.77 -8.21 -8.44
C THR A 224 5.21 -8.51 -9.84
N GLN A 225 5.16 -9.77 -10.24
CA GLN A 225 4.55 -10.16 -11.52
C GLN A 225 3.04 -9.87 -11.52
N GLU A 226 2.35 -10.12 -10.41
CA GLU A 226 0.95 -9.78 -10.26
C GLU A 226 0.73 -8.26 -10.40
N ALA A 227 1.53 -7.45 -9.69
CA ALA A 227 1.49 -5.99 -9.82
C ALA A 227 1.75 -5.52 -11.27
N CYS A 228 2.68 -6.16 -11.99
CA CYS A 228 2.91 -5.84 -13.40
C CYS A 228 1.70 -6.19 -14.28
N ARG A 229 1.00 -7.31 -14.01
CA ARG A 229 -0.25 -7.66 -14.72
C ARG A 229 -1.36 -6.65 -14.42
N THR A 230 -1.53 -6.26 -13.16
CA THR A 230 -2.46 -5.21 -12.76
C THR A 230 -2.16 -3.90 -13.49
N LEU A 231 -0.88 -3.47 -13.48
CA LEU A 231 -0.43 -2.28 -14.21
C LEU A 231 -0.73 -2.36 -15.71
N TYR A 232 -0.58 -3.55 -16.30
CA TYR A 232 -0.84 -3.76 -17.72
C TYR A 232 -2.33 -3.62 -18.03
N VAL A 233 -3.21 -4.17 -17.22
CA VAL A 233 -4.67 -4.06 -17.39
C VAL A 233 -5.11 -2.58 -17.29
N PHE A 234 -4.59 -1.85 -16.30
CA PHE A 234 -4.95 -0.46 -16.03
C PHE A 234 -3.94 0.57 -16.60
N ARG A 235 -3.22 0.19 -17.68
CA ARG A 235 -2.15 1.02 -18.24
C ARG A 235 -2.62 2.39 -18.74
N THR A 236 -3.85 2.47 -19.23
CA THR A 236 -4.45 3.72 -19.70
C THR A 236 -4.71 4.67 -18.54
N GLU A 237 -5.33 4.17 -17.47
CA GLU A 237 -5.67 4.93 -16.28
C GLU A 237 -4.42 5.38 -15.51
N LEU A 238 -3.37 4.53 -15.49
CA LEU A 238 -2.12 4.74 -14.76
C LEU A 238 -1.03 5.45 -15.59
N ARG A 239 -1.34 5.86 -16.82
CA ARG A 239 -0.41 6.60 -17.67
C ARG A 239 0.03 7.91 -16.98
N GLY A 240 1.34 8.17 -16.98
CA GLY A 240 1.94 9.32 -16.31
C GLY A 240 2.23 9.10 -14.81
N TYR A 241 1.74 8.01 -14.22
CA TYR A 241 1.92 7.66 -12.81
C TYR A 241 2.81 6.43 -12.60
N SER A 242 3.25 5.76 -13.66
CA SER A 242 4.14 4.61 -13.58
C SER A 242 5.42 4.78 -14.40
N LYS A 243 6.57 4.60 -13.74
CA LYS A 243 7.89 4.58 -14.42
C LYS A 243 8.01 3.41 -15.41
N LEU A 244 7.36 2.28 -15.15
CA LEU A 244 7.37 1.13 -16.06
C LEU A 244 6.67 1.44 -17.38
N ILE A 245 5.51 2.07 -17.33
CA ILE A 245 4.79 2.54 -18.53
C ILE A 245 5.68 3.53 -19.31
N SER A 246 6.24 4.53 -18.62
CA SER A 246 7.08 5.56 -19.26
C SER A 246 8.33 4.96 -19.94
N TRP A 247 8.98 3.96 -19.33
CA TRP A 247 10.12 3.28 -19.94
C TRP A 247 9.70 2.41 -21.12
N GLN A 248 8.60 1.69 -20.99
CA GLN A 248 8.05 0.87 -22.08
C GLN A 248 7.70 1.75 -23.31
N GLU A 249 7.01 2.89 -23.11
CA GLU A 249 6.70 3.84 -24.19
C GLU A 249 7.94 4.42 -24.88
N LYS A 250 9.02 4.70 -24.10
CA LYS A 250 10.30 5.13 -24.67
C LYS A 250 10.94 4.04 -25.52
N LEU A 251 10.94 2.79 -25.07
CA LEU A 251 11.53 1.66 -25.79
C LEU A 251 10.74 1.30 -27.05
N GLN A 252 9.42 1.51 -27.07
CA GLN A 252 8.61 1.33 -28.27
C GLN A 252 9.04 2.23 -29.45
N LYS A 253 9.69 3.36 -29.18
CA LYS A 253 10.26 4.22 -30.23
C LYS A 253 11.43 3.58 -30.99
N HIS A 254 11.95 2.44 -30.50
CA HIS A 254 13.02 1.64 -31.11
C HIS A 254 12.52 0.22 -31.40
N PRO A 255 11.75 -0.02 -32.50
CA PRO A 255 10.98 -1.24 -32.72
C PRO A 255 11.80 -2.54 -32.69
N TRP A 256 13.01 -2.53 -33.26
CA TRP A 256 13.89 -3.70 -33.28
C TRP A 256 14.35 -4.09 -31.87
N LEU A 257 14.76 -3.10 -31.04
CA LEU A 257 15.18 -3.33 -29.66
C LEU A 257 13.98 -3.78 -28.81
N TYR A 258 12.84 -3.12 -28.97
CA TYR A 258 11.61 -3.48 -28.26
C TYR A 258 11.18 -4.93 -28.56
N GLY A 259 11.20 -5.34 -29.85
CA GLY A 259 10.89 -6.71 -30.27
C GLY A 259 11.88 -7.73 -29.67
N LEU A 260 13.19 -7.41 -29.63
CA LEU A 260 14.18 -8.26 -29.00
C LEU A 260 13.92 -8.42 -27.49
N LEU A 261 13.72 -7.32 -26.78
CA LEU A 261 13.44 -7.32 -25.32
C LEU A 261 12.17 -8.09 -24.99
N ARG A 262 11.11 -7.92 -25.79
CA ARG A 262 9.83 -8.60 -25.61
C ARG A 262 9.98 -10.14 -25.67
N LYS A 263 10.76 -10.64 -26.62
CA LYS A 263 11.02 -12.07 -26.79
C LYS A 263 12.08 -12.63 -25.85
N SER A 264 12.89 -11.78 -25.21
CA SER A 264 14.00 -12.24 -24.37
C SER A 264 13.56 -12.74 -22.99
N PHE A 265 12.41 -12.29 -22.48
CA PHE A 265 11.98 -12.59 -21.12
C PHE A 265 11.89 -14.09 -20.79
N PRO A 266 11.28 -14.97 -21.62
CA PRO A 266 11.21 -16.39 -21.31
C PRO A 266 12.58 -17.05 -21.11
N TRP A 267 13.60 -16.60 -21.86
CA TRP A 267 14.97 -17.10 -21.78
C TRP A 267 15.76 -16.50 -20.63
N ALA A 268 15.61 -15.19 -20.37
CA ALA A 268 16.31 -14.48 -19.31
C ALA A 268 15.72 -14.75 -17.93
N SER A 269 14.42 -14.95 -17.81
CA SER A 269 13.70 -15.04 -16.56
C SER A 269 14.22 -16.13 -15.61
N PRO A 270 14.51 -17.39 -16.03
CA PRO A 270 15.01 -18.41 -15.10
C PRO A 270 16.36 -18.01 -14.46
N TRP A 271 17.26 -17.47 -15.29
CA TRP A 271 18.56 -16.98 -14.80
C TRP A 271 18.37 -15.78 -13.83
N MET A 272 17.58 -14.79 -14.22
CA MET A 272 17.31 -13.61 -13.37
C MET A 272 16.67 -14.02 -12.04
N ARG A 273 15.69 -14.93 -12.06
CA ARG A 273 15.07 -15.43 -10.83
C ARG A 273 16.08 -16.08 -9.90
N LYS A 274 16.96 -16.96 -10.44
CA LYS A 274 18.01 -17.62 -9.64
C LYS A 274 18.89 -16.60 -8.89
N TRP A 275 19.25 -15.48 -9.54
CA TRP A 275 20.04 -14.43 -8.90
C TRP A 275 19.23 -13.59 -7.91
N LEU A 276 17.97 -13.31 -8.21
CA LEU A 276 17.10 -12.50 -7.36
C LEU A 276 16.62 -13.25 -6.10
N THR A 277 16.58 -14.58 -6.15
CA THR A 277 16.26 -15.43 -4.98
C THR A 277 17.49 -15.92 -4.24
N GLY A 278 18.70 -15.57 -4.71
CA GLY A 278 19.96 -15.91 -4.06
C GLY A 278 20.31 -15.00 -2.88
N ASN A 279 21.53 -15.19 -2.35
CA ASN A 279 22.01 -14.50 -1.13
C ASN A 279 22.31 -13.00 -1.33
N HIS A 280 22.48 -12.54 -2.56
CA HIS A 280 22.84 -11.15 -2.86
C HIS A 280 21.97 -10.57 -3.99
N PRO A 281 20.65 -10.43 -3.80
CA PRO A 281 19.76 -9.93 -4.83
C PRO A 281 20.07 -8.47 -5.18
N SER A 282 20.10 -8.17 -6.49
CA SER A 282 20.38 -6.83 -7.00
C SER A 282 19.10 -6.07 -7.32
N VAL A 283 18.94 -4.86 -6.76
CA VAL A 283 17.79 -3.97 -7.07
C VAL A 283 17.80 -3.55 -8.54
N THR A 284 18.98 -3.35 -9.15
CA THR A 284 19.11 -3.04 -10.58
C THR A 284 18.59 -4.20 -11.45
N LEU A 285 19.01 -5.43 -11.13
CA LEU A 285 18.54 -6.63 -11.83
C LEU A 285 17.01 -6.82 -11.63
N PHE A 286 16.50 -6.54 -10.44
CA PHE A 286 15.07 -6.58 -10.14
C PHE A 286 14.28 -5.56 -10.97
N ASN A 287 14.77 -4.33 -11.12
CA ASN A 287 14.15 -3.32 -11.97
C ASN A 287 14.16 -3.72 -13.45
N ALA A 288 15.26 -4.33 -13.93
CA ALA A 288 15.33 -4.89 -15.28
C ALA A 288 14.33 -6.05 -15.45
N TYR A 289 14.21 -6.94 -14.45
CA TYR A 289 13.24 -8.04 -14.46
C TYR A 289 11.79 -7.52 -14.57
N LYS A 290 11.42 -6.52 -13.76
CA LYS A 290 10.09 -5.89 -13.83
C LYS A 290 9.81 -5.32 -15.24
N LEU A 291 10.77 -4.59 -15.80
CA LEU A 291 10.62 -3.97 -17.11
C LEU A 291 10.48 -5.01 -18.22
N LEU A 292 11.33 -6.03 -18.24
CA LEU A 292 11.27 -7.10 -19.24
C LEU A 292 9.96 -7.89 -19.12
N TYR A 293 9.52 -8.19 -17.91
CA TYR A 293 8.24 -8.86 -17.70
C TYR A 293 7.07 -7.99 -18.18
N TYR A 294 7.07 -6.70 -17.85
CA TYR A 294 6.02 -5.79 -18.29
C TYR A 294 5.98 -5.65 -19.82
N ILE A 295 7.13 -5.55 -20.49
CA ILE A 295 7.23 -5.53 -21.97
C ILE A 295 6.71 -6.86 -22.57
N HIS A 296 7.03 -8.00 -21.95
CA HIS A 296 6.58 -9.31 -22.40
C HIS A 296 5.06 -9.48 -22.34
N LEU A 297 4.37 -8.83 -21.37
CA LEU A 297 2.90 -8.87 -21.30
C LEU A 297 2.24 -8.29 -22.56
N HIS A 298 2.87 -7.35 -23.26
CA HIS A 298 2.37 -6.77 -24.51
C HIS A 298 2.48 -7.73 -25.73
N GLU A 299 3.15 -8.87 -25.60
CA GLU A 299 3.20 -9.87 -26.66
C GLU A 299 1.83 -10.54 -26.94
N LYS A 300 0.99 -10.60 -25.92
CA LYS A 300 -0.31 -11.24 -25.98
C LYS A 300 -1.39 -10.41 -26.70
N ASP A 301 -1.22 -9.10 -26.80
CA ASP A 301 -2.20 -8.22 -27.47
C ASP A 301 -2.14 -8.30 -29.00
N GLU A 302 -0.99 -8.68 -29.57
CA GLU A 302 -0.82 -8.79 -31.03
C GLU A 302 -1.23 -10.17 -31.57
N ALA A 303 -1.57 -11.11 -30.67
CA ALA A 303 -1.97 -12.48 -31.03
C ALA A 303 -3.52 -12.67 -31.07
N ILE A 304 -4.28 -11.58 -30.86
CA ILE A 304 -5.74 -11.51 -30.99
C ILE A 304 -6.08 -10.58 -32.17
#